data_1fc120f28cd57e3f5d2da30ea2269966
#
_entry.id   1fc120f28cd57e3f5d2da30ea2269966
#
_cell.length_a   1.000
_cell.length_b   1.000
_cell.length_c   1.000
_cell.angle_alpha   90.00
_cell.angle_beta   90.00
_cell.angle_gamma   90.00
#
_symmetry.space_group_name_H-M   'P 1'
#
loop_
_entity.id
_entity.type
_entity.pdbx_description
1 polymer ?
#
loop_
_entity_poly.entity_id
_entity_poly.type
_entity_poly.pdbx_seq_one_letter_code
_entity_poly.pdbx_strand_id
1 'polypeptide(L)'
;MFGKWMIPTVPFKEAYFLEDALKFREALPDASLIYVGGLVSREKIEEVLDLGFDAVQMARAFLNEPGFVNRMRQEGLARCTCGHSNYCIGRMYTIEMACHQHLKEKLPLCLQKEIEKLEKQ
;
A
#
# COMPACT_ATOMS: atom_id res chain seq x y z
N MET A 1 -16.86 -1.59 -12.88
CA MET A 1 -17.76 -0.57 -12.28
C MET A 1 -18.24 -0.95 -10.89
N PHE A 2 -18.70 -2.18 -10.70
CA PHE A 2 -19.17 -2.66 -9.39
C PHE A 2 -18.09 -2.57 -8.30
N GLY A 3 -16.85 -2.96 -8.60
CA GLY A 3 -15.73 -2.88 -7.65
C GLY A 3 -15.40 -1.47 -7.17
N LYS A 4 -15.62 -0.45 -8.00
CA LYS A 4 -15.40 0.95 -7.65
C LYS A 4 -16.43 1.47 -6.62
N TRP A 5 -17.64 0.98 -6.68
CA TRP A 5 -18.68 1.33 -5.70
C TRP A 5 -18.38 0.72 -4.33
N MET A 6 -17.82 -0.50 -4.30
CA MET A 6 -17.46 -1.20 -3.07
C MET A 6 -16.12 -0.73 -2.48
N ILE A 7 -15.18 -0.31 -3.34
CA ILE A 7 -13.83 0.08 -2.93
C ILE A 7 -13.54 1.47 -3.51
N PRO A 8 -14.03 2.52 -2.87
CA PRO A 8 -13.78 3.88 -3.32
C PRO A 8 -12.31 4.24 -3.22
N THR A 9 -11.89 5.14 -4.07
CA THR A 9 -10.61 5.80 -3.98
C THR A 9 -10.65 6.80 -2.83
N VAL A 10 -9.73 6.67 -1.88
CA VAL A 10 -9.64 7.54 -0.70
C VAL A 10 -8.26 8.18 -0.64
N PRO A 11 -8.10 9.37 -0.03
CA PRO A 11 -6.79 9.95 0.21
C PRO A 11 -5.89 8.98 0.96
N PHE A 12 -4.65 8.83 0.49
CA PHE A 12 -3.68 7.92 1.08
C PHE A 12 -2.81 8.65 2.10
N LYS A 13 -2.69 8.05 3.27
CA LYS A 13 -1.69 8.40 4.29
C LYS A 13 -0.83 7.17 4.55
N GLU A 14 0.48 7.30 4.46
CA GLU A 14 1.38 6.19 4.76
C GLU A 14 1.22 5.74 6.22
N ALA A 15 1.28 4.43 6.45
CA ALA A 15 1.08 3.81 7.76
C ALA A 15 -0.26 4.20 8.44
N TYR A 16 -1.36 4.25 7.68
CA TYR A 16 -2.66 4.76 8.13
C TYR A 16 -3.28 4.03 9.35
N PHE A 17 -2.78 2.87 9.73
CA PHE A 17 -3.21 2.14 10.94
C PHE A 17 -2.21 2.24 12.10
N LEU A 18 -1.12 3.00 11.96
CA LEU A 18 -0.04 2.99 12.96
C LEU A 18 -0.51 3.46 14.33
N GLU A 19 -1.31 4.52 14.39
CA GLU A 19 -1.83 5.05 15.65
C GLU A 19 -2.67 4.02 16.42
N ASP A 20 -3.54 3.29 15.74
CA ASP A 20 -4.32 2.23 16.36
C ASP A 20 -3.49 0.99 16.67
N ALA A 21 -2.54 0.64 15.79
CA ALA A 21 -1.65 -0.50 15.99
C ALA A 21 -0.75 -0.31 17.23
N LEU A 22 -0.33 0.91 17.55
CA LEU A 22 0.44 1.22 18.75
C LEU A 22 -0.34 0.95 20.03
N LYS A 23 -1.65 1.12 20.05
CA LYS A 23 -2.49 0.75 21.20
C LYS A 23 -2.45 -0.75 21.47
N PHE A 24 -2.40 -1.57 20.39
CA PHE A 24 -2.21 -3.02 20.54
C PHE A 24 -0.81 -3.36 21.02
N ARG A 25 0.23 -2.67 20.53
CA ARG A 25 1.60 -2.88 20.99
C ARG A 25 1.73 -2.59 22.51
N GLU A 26 1.13 -1.50 22.97
CA GLU A 26 1.10 -1.13 24.38
C GLU A 26 0.34 -2.16 25.24
N ALA A 27 -0.81 -2.63 24.76
CA ALA A 27 -1.64 -3.59 25.48
C ALA A 27 -1.08 -5.02 25.50
N LEU A 28 -0.22 -5.36 24.55
CA LEU A 28 0.32 -6.71 24.33
C LEU A 28 1.86 -6.69 24.25
N PRO A 29 2.56 -6.30 25.34
CA PRO A 29 4.01 -6.09 25.29
C PRO A 29 4.82 -7.35 24.96
N ASP A 30 4.33 -8.53 25.30
CA ASP A 30 5.02 -9.81 25.10
C ASP A 30 4.58 -10.55 23.81
N ALA A 31 3.59 -10.01 23.08
CA ALA A 31 3.12 -10.63 21.86
C ALA A 31 3.99 -10.26 20.67
N SER A 32 4.25 -11.22 19.77
CA SER A 32 4.80 -10.91 18.45
C SER A 32 3.73 -10.28 17.57
N LEU A 33 3.99 -9.05 17.10
CA LEU A 33 3.06 -8.27 16.30
C LEU A 33 3.65 -7.96 14.93
N ILE A 34 2.85 -8.20 13.90
CA ILE A 34 3.15 -7.86 12.50
C ILE A 34 2.29 -6.67 12.11
N TYR A 35 2.92 -5.56 11.73
CA TYR A 35 2.17 -4.40 11.24
C TYR A 35 1.77 -4.56 9.78
N VAL A 36 0.53 -4.21 9.46
CA VAL A 36 0.02 -4.09 8.09
C VAL A 36 -0.80 -2.81 7.94
N GLY A 37 -0.54 -2.03 6.91
CA GLY A 37 -1.32 -0.83 6.63
C GLY A 37 -0.55 0.27 5.90
N GLY A 38 -0.52 0.22 4.58
CA GLY A 38 -0.07 1.32 3.73
C GLY A 38 1.41 1.66 3.80
N LEU A 39 2.29 0.69 3.96
CA LEU A 39 3.73 0.91 3.91
C LEU A 39 4.21 0.95 2.46
N VAL A 40 4.95 2.00 2.11
CA VAL A 40 5.49 2.23 0.76
C VAL A 40 6.92 2.77 0.75
N SER A 41 7.51 3.09 1.90
CA SER A 41 8.87 3.60 2.02
C SER A 41 9.68 2.81 3.04
N ARG A 42 10.99 2.71 2.79
CA ARG A 42 11.92 2.10 3.73
C ARG A 42 11.94 2.83 5.06
N GLU A 43 11.95 4.15 5.04
CA GLU A 43 11.96 4.99 6.24
C GLU A 43 10.79 4.67 7.17
N LYS A 44 9.58 4.57 6.60
CA LYS A 44 8.38 4.24 7.40
C LYS A 44 8.39 2.79 7.88
N ILE A 45 8.95 1.86 7.12
CA ILE A 45 9.14 0.47 7.55
C ILE A 45 10.08 0.41 8.76
N GLU A 46 11.22 1.09 8.69
CA GLU A 46 12.20 1.14 9.79
C GLU A 46 11.58 1.80 11.03
N GLU A 47 10.87 2.91 10.87
CA GLU A 47 10.14 3.56 11.97
C GLU A 47 9.16 2.60 12.67
N VAL A 48 8.38 1.85 11.90
CA VAL A 48 7.42 0.88 12.46
C VAL A 48 8.13 -0.24 13.23
N LEU A 49 9.23 -0.76 12.70
CA LEU A 49 10.02 -1.77 13.39
C LEU A 49 10.65 -1.22 14.69
N ASP A 50 11.16 0.01 14.66
CA ASP A 50 11.73 0.69 15.84
C ASP A 50 10.68 0.94 16.93
N LEU A 51 9.41 1.08 16.55
CA LEU A 51 8.28 1.19 17.48
C LEU A 51 7.87 -0.15 18.13
N GLY A 52 8.61 -1.23 17.86
CA GLY A 52 8.47 -2.52 18.55
C GLY A 52 7.59 -3.54 17.84
N PHE A 53 7.33 -3.37 16.56
CA PHE A 53 6.74 -4.43 15.74
C PHE A 53 7.82 -5.38 15.25
N ASP A 54 7.54 -6.68 15.29
CA ASP A 54 8.53 -7.73 14.95
C ASP A 54 8.71 -7.88 13.44
N ALA A 55 7.68 -7.53 12.66
CA ALA A 55 7.71 -7.56 11.21
C ALA A 55 6.67 -6.61 10.62
N VAL A 56 6.76 -6.41 9.30
CA VAL A 56 5.78 -5.67 8.51
C VAL A 56 5.27 -6.51 7.36
N GLN A 57 4.02 -6.27 6.97
CA GLN A 57 3.38 -6.90 5.83
C GLN A 57 2.94 -5.84 4.82
N MET A 58 3.22 -6.08 3.55
CA MET A 58 2.82 -5.24 2.44
C MET A 58 2.10 -6.09 1.38
N ALA A 59 1.01 -5.59 0.82
CA ALA A 59 0.30 -6.26 -0.27
C ALA A 59 0.41 -5.45 -1.57
N ARG A 60 -0.19 -4.27 -1.62
CA ARG A 60 -0.24 -3.45 -2.84
C ARG A 60 1.12 -2.96 -3.31
N ALA A 61 2.05 -2.70 -2.40
CA ALA A 61 3.43 -2.37 -2.75
C ALA A 61 4.09 -3.50 -3.56
N PHE A 62 3.92 -4.76 -3.16
CA PHE A 62 4.44 -5.91 -3.91
C PHE A 62 3.69 -6.19 -5.21
N LEU A 63 2.39 -5.89 -5.27
CA LEU A 63 1.64 -5.99 -6.51
C LEU A 63 2.12 -4.96 -7.55
N ASN A 64 2.49 -3.78 -7.08
CA ASN A 64 3.09 -2.74 -7.91
C ASN A 64 4.55 -3.07 -8.26
N GLU A 65 5.34 -3.51 -7.28
CA GLU A 65 6.77 -3.78 -7.43
C GLU A 65 7.18 -5.03 -6.66
N PRO A 66 7.13 -6.24 -7.27
CA PRO A 66 7.52 -7.49 -6.61
C PRO A 66 8.95 -7.49 -6.06
N GLY A 67 9.86 -6.75 -6.70
CA GLY A 67 11.26 -6.61 -6.29
C GLY A 67 11.54 -5.52 -5.26
N PHE A 68 10.52 -4.87 -4.68
CA PHE A 68 10.68 -3.70 -3.83
C PHE A 68 11.65 -3.91 -2.65
N VAL A 69 11.56 -5.03 -1.95
CA VAL A 69 12.49 -5.33 -0.83
C VAL A 69 13.93 -5.47 -1.30
N ASN A 70 14.14 -6.13 -2.45
CA ASN A 70 15.49 -6.26 -3.02
C ASN A 70 16.05 -4.89 -3.41
N ARG A 71 15.23 -4.03 -3.99
CA ARG A 71 15.64 -2.66 -4.32
C ARG A 71 15.97 -1.84 -3.08
N MET A 72 15.19 -1.94 -2.00
CA MET A 72 15.51 -1.29 -0.71
C MET A 72 16.89 -1.71 -0.16
N ARG A 73 17.29 -2.97 -0.36
CA ARG A 73 18.60 -3.46 0.06
C ARG A 73 19.74 -2.84 -0.74
N GLN A 74 19.51 -2.57 -2.02
CA GLN A 74 20.54 -2.05 -2.94
C GLN A 74 20.66 -0.53 -2.89
N GLU A 75 19.55 0.17 -2.85
CA GLU A 75 19.47 1.64 -3.03
C GLU A 75 19.39 2.43 -1.71
N GLY A 76 19.20 1.76 -0.59
CA GLY A 76 19.00 2.44 0.70
C GLY A 76 17.63 3.08 0.83
N LEU A 77 17.51 4.36 0.53
CA LEU A 77 16.23 5.09 0.55
C LEU A 77 15.40 4.72 -0.68
N ALA A 78 14.48 3.80 -0.53
CA ALA A 78 13.61 3.35 -1.60
C ALA A 78 12.15 3.56 -1.24
N ARG A 79 11.38 4.08 -2.19
CA ARG A 79 9.93 4.24 -2.09
C ARG A 79 9.25 3.52 -3.25
N CYS A 80 8.19 2.78 -2.95
CA CYS A 80 7.35 2.14 -3.94
C CYS A 80 6.52 3.20 -4.70
N THR A 81 6.32 3.00 -6.00
CA THR A 81 5.56 3.93 -6.86
C THR A 81 4.05 3.71 -6.85
N CYS A 82 3.53 2.88 -5.93
CA CYS A 82 2.11 2.63 -5.79
C CYS A 82 1.36 3.92 -5.40
N GLY A 83 0.49 4.41 -6.28
CA GLY A 83 -0.34 5.61 -6.06
C GLY A 83 -1.62 5.37 -5.25
N HIS A 84 -1.84 4.16 -4.73
CA HIS A 84 -2.99 3.78 -3.89
C HIS A 84 -4.38 4.07 -4.48
N SER A 85 -4.50 4.00 -5.81
CA SER A 85 -5.77 4.19 -6.53
C SER A 85 -6.84 3.14 -6.18
N ASN A 86 -6.48 2.07 -5.50
CA ASN A 86 -7.32 0.90 -5.21
C ASN A 86 -7.83 0.14 -6.46
N TYR A 87 -7.38 0.52 -7.65
CA TYR A 87 -7.78 -0.13 -8.90
C TYR A 87 -7.51 -1.63 -8.92
N CYS A 88 -6.35 -2.07 -8.43
CA CYS A 88 -5.99 -3.48 -8.34
C CYS A 88 -6.98 -4.28 -7.49
N ILE A 89 -7.47 -3.72 -6.39
CA ILE A 89 -8.43 -4.36 -5.51
C ILE A 89 -9.82 -4.39 -6.16
N GLY A 90 -10.26 -3.29 -6.78
CA GLY A 90 -11.52 -3.24 -7.54
C GLY A 90 -11.53 -4.22 -8.71
N ARG A 91 -10.38 -4.39 -9.39
CA ARG A 91 -10.21 -5.30 -10.53
C ARG A 91 -10.43 -6.76 -10.16
N MET A 92 -10.00 -7.20 -8.97
CA MET A 92 -10.08 -8.60 -8.56
C MET A 92 -11.50 -9.17 -8.52
N TYR A 93 -12.53 -8.32 -8.47
CA TYR A 93 -13.94 -8.76 -8.48
C TYR A 93 -14.47 -9.12 -9.87
N THR A 94 -13.75 -8.78 -10.93
CA THR A 94 -14.20 -8.98 -12.31
C THR A 94 -13.22 -9.79 -13.14
N ILE A 95 -11.95 -9.60 -12.92
CA ILE A 95 -10.84 -10.22 -13.67
C ILE A 95 -9.63 -10.38 -12.75
N GLU A 96 -8.52 -10.88 -13.28
CA GLU A 96 -7.28 -11.05 -12.55
C GLU A 96 -6.78 -9.74 -11.90
N MET A 97 -6.40 -9.82 -10.64
CA MET A 97 -5.83 -8.68 -9.91
C MET A 97 -4.48 -8.27 -10.50
N ALA A 98 -4.35 -7.00 -10.86
CA ALA A 98 -3.12 -6.45 -11.43
C ALA A 98 -2.98 -4.96 -11.11
N CYS A 99 -1.73 -4.48 -11.02
CA CYS A 99 -1.46 -3.06 -10.89
C CYS A 99 -1.74 -2.33 -12.22
N HIS A 100 -2.46 -1.20 -12.16
CA HIS A 100 -2.79 -0.43 -13.36
C HIS A 100 -1.53 0.08 -14.10
N GLN A 101 -0.44 0.33 -13.39
CA GLN A 101 0.82 0.79 -13.98
C GLN A 101 1.48 -0.26 -14.89
N HIS A 102 1.13 -1.52 -14.74
CA HIS A 102 1.64 -2.64 -15.54
C HIS A 102 0.69 -3.10 -16.64
N LEU A 103 -0.52 -2.54 -16.69
CA LEU A 103 -1.50 -2.90 -17.69
C LEU A 103 -1.21 -2.22 -19.02
N LYS A 104 -1.23 -2.99 -20.11
CA LYS A 104 -1.17 -2.48 -21.49
C LYS A 104 -2.51 -1.90 -21.97
N GLU A 105 -3.57 -2.12 -21.21
CA GLU A 105 -4.92 -1.67 -21.50
C GLU A 105 -5.08 -0.20 -21.12
N LYS A 106 -5.82 0.56 -21.93
CA LYS A 106 -6.22 1.92 -21.56
C LYS A 106 -7.26 1.85 -20.44
N LEU A 107 -6.96 2.48 -19.33
CA LEU A 107 -7.92 2.63 -18.24
C LEU A 107 -9.13 3.47 -18.71
N PRO A 108 -10.34 3.18 -18.20
CA PRO A 108 -11.50 4.05 -18.43
C PRO A 108 -11.20 5.50 -18.05
N LEU A 109 -11.66 6.47 -18.84
CA LEU A 109 -11.37 7.90 -18.64
C LEU A 109 -11.76 8.41 -17.23
N CYS A 110 -12.85 7.90 -16.68
CA CYS A 110 -13.27 8.25 -15.32
C CYS A 110 -12.23 7.85 -14.27
N LEU A 111 -11.60 6.70 -14.46
CA LEU A 111 -10.59 6.18 -13.56
C LEU A 111 -9.25 6.93 -13.73
N GLN A 112 -8.88 7.25 -14.96
CA GLN A 112 -7.68 8.07 -15.23
C GLN A 112 -7.75 9.40 -14.48
N LYS A 113 -8.87 10.12 -14.56
CA LYS A 113 -9.09 11.39 -13.87
C LYS A 113 -9.04 11.28 -12.35
N GLU A 114 -9.47 10.16 -11.79
CA GLU A 114 -9.37 9.93 -10.34
C GLU A 114 -7.95 9.65 -9.89
N ILE A 115 -7.22 8.82 -10.62
CA ILE A 115 -5.80 8.54 -10.36
C ILE A 115 -5.00 9.84 -10.42
N GLU A 116 -5.20 10.66 -11.47
CA GLU A 116 -4.53 11.96 -11.59
C GLU A 116 -4.82 12.92 -10.44
N LYS A 117 -6.03 12.89 -9.89
CA LYS A 117 -6.37 13.71 -8.71
C LYS A 117 -5.65 13.26 -7.44
N LEU A 118 -5.44 11.96 -7.28
CA LEU A 118 -4.75 11.40 -6.12
C LEU A 118 -3.24 11.65 -6.18
N GLU A 119 -2.65 11.53 -7.36
CA GLU A 119 -1.22 11.76 -7.57
C GLU A 119 -0.81 13.24 -7.35
N LYS A 120 -1.78 14.16 -7.39
CA LYS A 120 -1.58 15.59 -7.13
C LYS A 120 -1.81 16.01 -5.68
N GLN A 121 -2.24 15.10 -4.83
CA GLN A 121 -2.41 15.32 -3.38
C GLN A 121 -1.17 14.86 -2.61
#